data_81c6752da1a871235e33af2843bc97e5
#
_entry.id   81c6752da1a871235e33af2843bc97e5
#
_cell.length_a   1.000
_cell.length_b   1.000
_cell.length_c   1.000
_cell.angle_alpha   90.00
_cell.angle_beta   90.00
_cell.angle_gamma   90.00
#
_symmetry.space_group_name_H-M   'P 1'
#
loop_
_entity.id
_entity.type
_entity.pdbx_description
1 polymer ?
#
loop_
_entity_poly.entity_id
_entity_poly.type
_entity_poly.pdbx_seq_one_letter_code
_entity_poly.pdbx_strand_id
1 'polypeptide(L)'
;MEILRQRSIRSTLILLFLLSHIRPLLAQEDDAEHMGGGHHHGGSIETWTSGAATDEPLDRTLWLHIFCMSTAFFIYPIGMVLGLARSRWHVPTVLVAVGLFTLGYFLGHAHEGRSFEPHNAHRGFANVVVWTVFFQVLAGMYLKLHWTHGIHSGIRRIVVATHGLAGVMIPVLGYTQMVLGVIASVGFCYGEETGQCLAHFIMGSSFVVYGIIMILMLRVGGPWLRQRGRSQEWYDSWIIMLWGIVNTFTEHRWGTPWNHGDYQHTSLGILWWAGGAVGIWLARERQRNVVPSLIIMFTGIAMVGHAQHGTTGSLSGVIHSYFGYALGTAAVTRIIEIAFVWKEGIDTINPWQHLPPVMIIIAGFTFMGSTEEQLRVLMDADVDVTSYANILVSTGFLVFFYVHVLIALWQGLVSEKPSVVHRRRKSDLEAEVMEEDEEEGSERAGLMGNGNGGRRVKKIESDGYELGKLEGGEEVD
;
A
#
# COMPACT_ATOMS: atom_id res chain seq x y z
N MET A 1 -23.65 32.97 10.11
CA MET A 1 -22.44 33.59 10.66
C MET A 1 -21.83 32.79 11.82
N GLU A 2 -22.63 32.19 12.68
CA GLU A 2 -22.15 31.42 13.86
C GLU A 2 -21.43 30.11 13.48
N ILE A 3 -21.86 29.41 12.44
CA ILE A 3 -21.26 28.15 11.91
C ILE A 3 -19.87 28.43 11.30
N LEU A 4 -19.68 29.55 10.64
CA LEU A 4 -18.38 29.93 10.07
C LEU A 4 -17.40 30.37 11.18
N ARG A 5 -17.89 30.99 12.23
CA ARG A 5 -17.10 31.38 13.41
C ARG A 5 -16.65 30.14 14.21
N GLN A 6 -17.52 29.16 14.39
CA GLN A 6 -17.13 27.89 15.04
C GLN A 6 -16.12 27.09 14.23
N ARG A 7 -16.21 27.08 12.88
CA ARG A 7 -15.20 26.43 12.02
C ARG A 7 -13.84 27.11 12.13
N SER A 8 -13.80 28.44 12.15
CA SER A 8 -12.55 29.22 12.31
C SER A 8 -11.88 28.95 13.66
N ILE A 9 -12.62 28.96 14.76
CA ILE A 9 -12.07 28.71 16.11
C ILE A 9 -11.52 27.28 16.23
N ARG A 10 -12.20 26.26 15.65
CA ARG A 10 -11.73 24.88 15.68
C ARG A 10 -10.45 24.69 14.86
N SER A 11 -10.36 25.33 13.68
CA SER A 11 -9.14 25.30 12.86
C SER A 11 -7.96 25.98 13.56
N THR A 12 -8.20 27.09 14.29
CA THR A 12 -7.16 27.79 15.02
C THR A 12 -6.67 26.99 16.24
N LEU A 13 -7.56 26.29 16.94
CA LEU A 13 -7.19 25.42 18.06
C LEU A 13 -6.37 24.21 17.61
N ILE A 14 -6.71 23.62 16.47
CA ILE A 14 -5.93 22.52 15.86
C ILE A 14 -4.54 23.01 15.45
N LEU A 15 -4.45 24.19 14.84
CA LEU A 15 -3.18 24.80 14.45
C LEU A 15 -2.31 25.13 15.68
N LEU A 16 -2.90 25.65 16.75
CA LEU A 16 -2.19 25.92 17.99
C LEU A 16 -1.73 24.65 18.70
N PHE A 17 -2.53 23.58 18.66
CA PHE A 17 -2.15 22.26 19.17
C PHE A 17 -0.97 21.69 18.38
N LEU A 18 -1.00 21.76 17.04
CA LEU A 18 0.10 21.33 16.19
C LEU A 18 1.36 22.16 16.42
N LEU A 19 1.24 23.49 16.54
CA LEU A 19 2.37 24.39 16.80
C LEU A 19 2.97 24.20 18.20
N SER A 20 2.19 23.81 19.21
CA SER A 20 2.71 23.53 20.56
C SER A 20 3.58 22.27 20.61
N HIS A 21 3.40 21.33 19.68
CA HIS A 21 4.19 20.10 19.58
C HIS A 21 5.42 20.25 18.68
N ILE A 22 5.49 21.33 17.86
CA ILE A 22 6.65 21.66 17.03
C ILE A 22 7.73 22.43 17.82
N ARG A 23 7.36 23.14 18.90
CA ARG A 23 8.30 23.91 19.72
C ARG A 23 9.46 23.09 20.32
N PRO A 24 9.27 21.86 20.83
CA PRO A 24 10.41 21.09 21.33
C PRO A 24 11.38 20.64 20.22
N LEU A 25 10.96 20.59 18.95
CA LEU A 25 11.82 20.27 17.82
C LEU A 25 12.88 21.35 17.52
N LEU A 26 12.56 22.63 17.78
CA LEU A 26 13.44 23.75 17.52
C LEU A 26 14.37 24.07 18.72
N ALA A 27 14.09 23.48 19.90
CA ALA A 27 14.88 23.70 21.11
C ALA A 27 16.01 22.66 21.32
N GLN A 28 16.09 21.63 20.46
CA GLN A 28 17.05 20.54 20.63
C GLN A 28 18.36 20.77 19.85
N GLU A 29 18.48 21.83 19.06
CA GLU A 29 19.69 22.18 18.32
C GLU A 29 20.79 22.83 19.19
N ASP A 30 20.44 23.39 20.36
CA ASP A 30 21.39 24.17 21.16
C ASP A 30 22.17 23.34 22.24
N ASP A 31 21.77 22.10 22.50
CA ASP A 31 22.41 21.27 23.54
C ASP A 31 23.49 20.28 22.99
N ALA A 32 23.72 20.26 21.69
CA ALA A 32 24.70 19.32 21.06
C ALA A 32 26.15 19.80 21.07
N GLU A 33 26.44 21.07 21.50
CA GLU A 33 27.80 21.64 21.42
C GLU A 33 28.67 21.52 22.71
N HIS A 34 28.18 20.91 23.77
CA HIS A 34 28.97 20.83 25.03
C HIS A 34 29.03 19.44 25.67
N MET A 35 29.60 18.45 24.99
CA MET A 35 30.20 17.27 25.62
C MET A 35 31.41 16.78 24.80
N GLY A 36 32.43 17.63 24.77
CA GLY A 36 33.79 17.20 24.41
C GLY A 36 34.49 16.69 25.64
N GLY A 37 34.82 15.41 25.73
CA GLY A 37 35.58 14.83 26.81
C GLY A 37 35.93 13.38 26.53
N GLY A 38 37.04 13.18 25.85
CA GLY A 38 37.45 11.89 25.29
C GLY A 38 37.76 10.80 26.32
N HIS A 39 37.55 9.58 25.89
CA HIS A 39 38.47 8.46 26.16
C HIS A 39 38.55 7.63 24.89
N HIS A 40 39.67 7.81 24.18
CA HIS A 40 40.14 6.88 23.18
C HIS A 40 40.45 5.54 23.84
N HIS A 41 39.54 4.59 23.80
CA HIS A 41 39.89 3.20 23.75
C HIS A 41 40.07 2.84 22.28
N GLY A 42 41.30 2.63 21.83
CA GLY A 42 41.62 2.06 20.55
C GLY A 42 41.06 0.64 20.45
N GLY A 43 39.78 0.55 20.14
CA GLY A 43 39.18 -0.62 19.53
C GLY A 43 39.65 -0.59 18.08
N SER A 44 40.40 -1.63 17.67
CA SER A 44 40.63 -1.91 16.25
C SER A 44 39.28 -1.73 15.55
N ILE A 45 39.25 -0.87 14.55
CA ILE A 45 38.15 -0.83 13.58
C ILE A 45 38.18 -2.23 12.98
N GLU A 46 37.36 -3.14 13.49
CA GLU A 46 37.05 -4.36 12.78
C GLU A 46 36.39 -3.89 11.49
N THR A 47 37.22 -3.88 10.45
CA THR A 47 36.75 -3.64 9.11
C THR A 47 35.60 -4.59 8.87
N TRP A 48 34.46 -4.06 8.44
CA TRP A 48 33.20 -4.76 8.14
C TRP A 48 33.38 -5.74 6.98
N THR A 49 34.31 -6.65 7.07
CA THR A 49 34.47 -7.80 6.19
C THR A 49 33.74 -9.00 6.81
N SER A 50 32.43 -8.84 7.00
CA SER A 50 31.62 -9.93 7.55
C SER A 50 31.25 -11.00 6.52
N GLY A 51 32.01 -11.14 5.44
CA GLY A 51 31.85 -12.25 4.49
C GLY A 51 30.62 -12.22 3.60
N ALA A 52 29.70 -11.26 3.79
CA ALA A 52 28.45 -11.20 3.02
C ALA A 52 28.62 -10.56 1.63
N ALA A 53 29.56 -9.63 1.48
CA ALA A 53 29.94 -9.03 0.20
C ALA A 53 31.38 -8.51 0.28
N THR A 54 32.11 -8.47 -0.85
CA THR A 54 33.44 -7.86 -0.93
C THR A 54 33.35 -6.33 -1.09
N ASP A 55 34.41 -5.60 -0.76
CA ASP A 55 34.47 -4.14 -0.91
C ASP A 55 34.66 -3.67 -2.36
N GLU A 56 34.68 -4.58 -3.32
CA GLU A 56 34.81 -4.23 -4.72
C GLU A 56 33.59 -3.43 -5.22
N PRO A 57 33.80 -2.46 -6.14
CA PRO A 57 32.71 -1.66 -6.68
C PRO A 57 31.76 -2.52 -7.50
N LEU A 58 30.48 -2.08 -7.57
CA LEU A 58 29.50 -2.67 -8.45
C LEU A 58 29.88 -2.41 -9.90
N ASP A 59 30.01 -3.45 -10.71
CA ASP A 59 30.31 -3.34 -12.13
C ASP A 59 29.09 -2.85 -12.96
N ARG A 60 29.32 -2.54 -14.23
CA ARG A 60 28.24 -2.04 -15.11
C ARG A 60 27.16 -3.07 -15.33
N THR A 61 27.50 -4.35 -15.36
CA THR A 61 26.56 -5.46 -15.58
C THR A 61 25.61 -5.58 -14.41
N LEU A 62 26.11 -5.43 -13.19
CA LEU A 62 25.28 -5.45 -11.99
C LEU A 62 24.37 -4.22 -11.90
N TRP A 63 24.86 -3.02 -12.29
CA TRP A 63 24.01 -1.85 -12.39
C TRP A 63 22.88 -2.02 -13.41
N LEU A 64 23.16 -2.66 -14.55
CA LEU A 64 22.13 -2.99 -15.55
C LEU A 64 21.14 -4.04 -15.02
N HIS A 65 21.61 -5.03 -14.26
CA HIS A 65 20.73 -5.97 -13.55
C HIS A 65 19.76 -5.22 -12.64
N ILE A 66 20.26 -4.36 -11.75
CA ILE A 66 19.44 -3.56 -10.84
C ILE A 66 18.42 -2.71 -11.60
N PHE A 67 18.84 -2.04 -12.67
CA PHE A 67 17.97 -1.22 -13.50
C PHE A 67 16.86 -2.04 -14.18
N CYS A 68 17.21 -3.16 -14.82
CA CYS A 68 16.24 -4.02 -15.50
C CYS A 68 15.22 -4.62 -14.52
N MET A 69 15.69 -5.11 -13.36
CA MET A 69 14.82 -5.70 -12.35
C MET A 69 13.90 -4.67 -11.71
N SER A 70 14.42 -3.50 -11.35
CA SER A 70 13.62 -2.41 -10.79
C SER A 70 12.57 -1.93 -11.80
N THR A 71 12.94 -1.75 -13.06
CA THR A 71 12.02 -1.34 -14.12
C THR A 71 10.93 -2.39 -14.35
N ALA A 72 11.29 -3.68 -14.40
CA ALA A 72 10.34 -4.77 -14.51
C ALA A 72 9.36 -4.77 -13.32
N PHE A 73 9.87 -4.58 -12.09
CA PHE A 73 9.05 -4.49 -10.88
C PHE A 73 7.99 -3.39 -10.97
N PHE A 74 8.33 -2.21 -11.47
CA PHE A 74 7.34 -1.13 -11.62
C PHE A 74 6.36 -1.36 -12.78
N ILE A 75 6.73 -2.12 -13.82
CA ILE A 75 5.82 -2.43 -14.93
C ILE A 75 4.83 -3.56 -14.57
N TYR A 76 5.21 -4.53 -13.74
CA TYR A 76 4.33 -5.64 -13.37
C TYR A 76 3.00 -5.22 -12.72
N PRO A 77 2.94 -4.31 -11.72
CA PRO A 77 1.67 -3.83 -11.17
C PRO A 77 0.78 -3.14 -12.19
N ILE A 78 1.35 -2.44 -13.17
CA ILE A 78 0.60 -1.87 -14.29
C ILE A 78 -0.03 -3.00 -15.11
N GLY A 79 0.76 -4.02 -15.47
CA GLY A 79 0.28 -5.23 -16.16
C GLY A 79 -0.82 -5.94 -15.37
N MET A 80 -0.67 -6.09 -14.05
CA MET A 80 -1.69 -6.66 -13.17
C MET A 80 -3.00 -5.88 -13.23
N VAL A 81 -2.95 -4.57 -13.10
CA VAL A 81 -4.12 -3.69 -13.16
C VAL A 81 -4.82 -3.78 -14.51
N LEU A 82 -4.06 -3.79 -15.61
CA LEU A 82 -4.59 -3.98 -16.96
C LEU A 82 -5.27 -5.35 -17.12
N GLY A 83 -4.72 -6.39 -16.50
CA GLY A 83 -5.32 -7.73 -16.47
C GLY A 83 -6.63 -7.77 -15.70
N LEU A 84 -6.67 -7.19 -14.49
CA LEU A 84 -7.88 -7.07 -13.67
C LEU A 84 -8.98 -6.28 -14.39
N ALA A 85 -8.60 -5.24 -15.12
CA ALA A 85 -9.51 -4.46 -15.96
C ALA A 85 -9.84 -5.14 -17.31
N ARG A 86 -9.28 -6.34 -17.62
CA ARG A 86 -9.43 -7.05 -18.90
C ARG A 86 -9.11 -6.16 -20.11
N SER A 87 -8.05 -5.35 -20.00
CA SER A 87 -7.59 -4.47 -21.06
C SER A 87 -6.79 -5.23 -22.12
N ARG A 88 -6.91 -4.81 -23.39
CA ARG A 88 -6.07 -5.34 -24.48
C ARG A 88 -4.56 -5.09 -24.29
N TRP A 89 -4.22 -4.10 -23.47
CA TRP A 89 -2.85 -3.72 -23.17
C TRP A 89 -2.16 -4.60 -22.13
N HIS A 90 -2.89 -5.50 -21.47
CA HIS A 90 -2.31 -6.42 -20.49
C HIS A 90 -1.14 -7.22 -21.07
N VAL A 91 -1.36 -7.91 -22.18
CA VAL A 91 -0.32 -8.80 -22.78
C VAL A 91 0.91 -8.02 -23.23
N PRO A 92 0.81 -6.92 -24.01
CA PRO A 92 1.99 -6.14 -24.39
C PRO A 92 2.80 -5.64 -23.18
N THR A 93 2.13 -5.12 -22.16
CA THR A 93 2.79 -4.59 -20.96
C THR A 93 3.53 -5.67 -20.18
N VAL A 94 2.89 -6.83 -19.98
CA VAL A 94 3.52 -7.95 -19.27
C VAL A 94 4.68 -8.53 -20.07
N LEU A 95 4.61 -8.59 -21.41
CA LEU A 95 5.73 -9.04 -22.23
C LEU A 95 6.97 -8.15 -22.10
N VAL A 96 6.78 -6.83 -22.01
CA VAL A 96 7.89 -5.90 -21.74
C VAL A 96 8.49 -6.18 -20.36
N ALA A 97 7.66 -6.34 -19.32
CA ALA A 97 8.13 -6.64 -17.97
C ALA A 97 8.88 -7.99 -17.93
N VAL A 98 8.36 -9.03 -18.57
CA VAL A 98 9.01 -10.37 -18.65
C VAL A 98 10.33 -10.28 -19.41
N GLY A 99 10.40 -9.52 -20.50
CA GLY A 99 11.62 -9.30 -21.26
C GLY A 99 12.72 -8.64 -20.41
N LEU A 100 12.39 -7.58 -19.71
CA LEU A 100 13.30 -6.89 -18.78
C LEU A 100 13.71 -7.81 -17.61
N PHE A 101 12.77 -8.54 -17.03
CA PHE A 101 13.05 -9.51 -15.97
C PHE A 101 14.02 -10.59 -16.46
N THR A 102 13.79 -11.17 -17.64
CA THR A 102 14.65 -12.19 -18.21
C THR A 102 16.05 -11.67 -18.50
N LEU A 103 16.16 -10.47 -19.10
CA LEU A 103 17.44 -9.81 -19.31
C LEU A 103 18.16 -9.55 -17.99
N GLY A 104 17.47 -8.96 -17.01
CA GLY A 104 18.00 -8.70 -15.68
C GLY A 104 18.47 -9.98 -14.98
N TYR A 105 17.72 -11.08 -15.11
CA TYR A 105 18.11 -12.38 -14.55
C TYR A 105 19.46 -12.86 -15.09
N PHE A 106 19.68 -12.83 -16.40
CA PHE A 106 20.96 -13.20 -16.99
C PHE A 106 22.10 -12.26 -16.61
N LEU A 107 21.84 -10.95 -16.56
CA LEU A 107 22.83 -9.97 -16.13
C LEU A 107 23.27 -10.20 -14.67
N GLY A 108 22.34 -10.59 -13.77
CA GLY A 108 22.64 -10.93 -12.40
C GLY A 108 23.48 -12.22 -12.21
N HIS A 109 23.61 -13.03 -13.26
CA HIS A 109 24.51 -14.20 -13.26
C HIS A 109 25.83 -13.94 -14.00
N ALA A 110 25.89 -12.89 -14.79
CA ALA A 110 27.02 -12.56 -15.65
C ALA A 110 27.89 -11.40 -15.12
N HIS A 111 27.52 -10.83 -13.96
CA HIS A 111 28.29 -9.74 -13.37
C HIS A 111 29.65 -10.23 -12.85
N GLU A 112 30.63 -9.37 -12.88
CA GLU A 112 31.96 -9.48 -12.30
C GLU A 112 32.12 -8.42 -11.19
N GLY A 113 33.30 -8.31 -10.61
CA GLY A 113 33.56 -7.33 -9.53
C GLY A 113 33.10 -7.85 -8.17
N ARG A 114 32.22 -7.09 -7.49
CA ARG A 114 31.77 -7.45 -6.14
C ARG A 114 31.19 -8.86 -6.07
N SER A 115 31.77 -9.68 -5.21
CA SER A 115 31.32 -11.04 -4.96
C SER A 115 30.41 -11.07 -3.72
N PHE A 116 29.44 -11.97 -3.75
CA PHE A 116 28.42 -12.14 -2.71
C PHE A 116 28.45 -13.56 -2.17
N GLU A 117 27.97 -13.73 -0.93
CA GLU A 117 27.81 -15.05 -0.36
C GLU A 117 26.99 -15.97 -1.27
N PRO A 118 27.47 -17.18 -1.60
CA PRO A 118 26.78 -18.08 -2.55
C PRO A 118 25.37 -18.49 -2.11
N HIS A 119 25.06 -18.49 -0.82
CA HIS A 119 23.80 -18.92 -0.22
C HIS A 119 22.98 -17.76 0.34
N ASN A 120 23.18 -16.52 -0.13
CA ASN A 120 22.39 -15.40 0.34
C ASN A 120 20.90 -15.54 -0.01
N ALA A 121 20.05 -14.87 0.79
CA ALA A 121 18.59 -14.95 0.67
C ALA A 121 18.07 -14.44 -0.68
N HIS A 122 18.70 -13.40 -1.26
CA HIS A 122 18.33 -12.85 -2.57
C HIS A 122 18.45 -13.92 -3.67
N ARG A 123 19.57 -14.66 -3.71
CA ARG A 123 19.80 -15.73 -4.68
C ARG A 123 18.81 -16.90 -4.47
N GLY A 124 18.58 -17.27 -3.20
CA GLY A 124 17.65 -18.35 -2.88
C GLY A 124 16.21 -18.03 -3.30
N PHE A 125 15.75 -16.84 -2.94
CA PHE A 125 14.39 -16.38 -3.25
C PHE A 125 14.17 -16.08 -4.74
N ALA A 126 15.22 -15.73 -5.49
CA ALA A 126 15.16 -15.54 -6.94
C ALA A 126 14.55 -16.74 -7.64
N ASN A 127 14.82 -17.99 -7.19
CA ASN A 127 14.23 -19.19 -7.76
C ASN A 127 12.71 -19.20 -7.63
N VAL A 128 12.16 -18.76 -6.50
CA VAL A 128 10.71 -18.66 -6.27
C VAL A 128 10.08 -17.70 -7.28
N VAL A 129 10.72 -16.54 -7.47
CA VAL A 129 10.23 -15.51 -8.40
C VAL A 129 10.30 -16.01 -9.83
N VAL A 130 11.44 -16.61 -10.25
CA VAL A 130 11.64 -17.14 -11.61
C VAL A 130 10.59 -18.21 -11.95
N TRP A 131 10.40 -19.20 -11.09
CA TRP A 131 9.40 -20.24 -11.32
C TRP A 131 7.97 -19.67 -11.33
N THR A 132 7.67 -18.72 -10.45
CA THR A 132 6.35 -18.06 -10.46
C THR A 132 6.10 -17.32 -11.76
N VAL A 133 7.06 -16.52 -12.25
CA VAL A 133 6.95 -15.82 -13.53
C VAL A 133 6.87 -16.81 -14.70
N PHE A 134 7.67 -17.86 -14.70
CA PHE A 134 7.64 -18.89 -15.73
C PHE A 134 6.26 -19.55 -15.85
N PHE A 135 5.71 -20.05 -14.74
CA PHE A 135 4.38 -20.66 -14.74
C PHE A 135 3.27 -19.66 -15.05
N GLN A 136 3.43 -18.41 -14.65
CA GLN A 136 2.50 -17.33 -14.98
C GLN A 136 2.45 -17.07 -16.50
N VAL A 137 3.59 -17.07 -17.17
CA VAL A 137 3.67 -16.94 -18.64
C VAL A 137 3.03 -18.17 -19.32
N LEU A 138 3.33 -19.40 -18.88
CA LEU A 138 2.71 -20.60 -19.42
C LEU A 138 1.19 -20.61 -19.27
N ALA A 139 0.71 -20.23 -18.08
CA ALA A 139 -0.72 -20.08 -17.81
C ALA A 139 -1.37 -19.04 -18.74
N GLY A 140 -0.71 -17.87 -18.91
CA GLY A 140 -1.17 -16.83 -19.83
C GLY A 140 -1.24 -17.30 -21.29
N MET A 141 -0.23 -18.04 -21.76
CA MET A 141 -0.25 -18.64 -23.10
C MET A 141 -1.39 -19.65 -23.27
N TYR A 142 -1.58 -20.54 -22.29
CA TYR A 142 -2.70 -21.49 -22.30
C TYR A 142 -4.05 -20.78 -22.37
N LEU A 143 -4.23 -19.72 -21.58
CA LEU A 143 -5.48 -18.92 -21.60
C LEU A 143 -5.70 -18.22 -22.94
N LYS A 144 -4.63 -17.84 -23.65
CA LYS A 144 -4.69 -17.23 -24.98
C LYS A 144 -5.15 -18.20 -26.07
N LEU A 145 -4.90 -19.52 -25.92
CA LEU A 145 -5.32 -20.54 -26.88
C LEU A 145 -6.85 -20.74 -26.92
N HIS A 146 -7.60 -20.23 -25.96
CA HIS A 146 -9.08 -20.31 -25.90
C HIS A 146 -9.65 -21.73 -25.97
N TRP A 147 -8.93 -22.74 -25.52
CA TRP A 147 -9.45 -24.10 -25.44
C TRP A 147 -10.55 -24.18 -24.36
N THR A 148 -11.79 -24.46 -24.81
CA THR A 148 -12.98 -24.39 -23.92
C THR A 148 -13.77 -25.70 -23.88
N HIS A 149 -13.45 -26.69 -24.71
CA HIS A 149 -14.23 -27.94 -24.86
C HIS A 149 -13.60 -29.11 -24.09
N GLY A 150 -14.46 -30.05 -23.70
CA GLY A 150 -14.06 -31.27 -23.01
C GLY A 150 -13.40 -30.99 -21.66
N ILE A 151 -12.31 -31.69 -21.36
CA ILE A 151 -11.58 -31.57 -20.10
C ILE A 151 -10.98 -30.16 -19.91
N HIS A 152 -10.72 -29.42 -21.00
CA HIS A 152 -10.19 -28.05 -20.93
C HIS A 152 -11.14 -27.06 -20.25
N SER A 153 -12.45 -27.33 -20.21
CA SER A 153 -13.41 -26.46 -19.50
C SER A 153 -13.14 -26.39 -18.00
N GLY A 154 -12.80 -27.53 -17.38
CA GLY A 154 -12.43 -27.64 -15.96
C GLY A 154 -11.04 -27.07 -15.68
N ILE A 155 -10.05 -27.50 -16.47
CA ILE A 155 -8.65 -27.03 -16.36
C ILE A 155 -8.59 -25.51 -16.51
N ARG A 156 -9.28 -24.95 -17.50
CA ARG A 156 -9.30 -23.49 -17.74
C ARG A 156 -9.79 -22.70 -16.53
N ARG A 157 -10.78 -23.20 -15.79
CA ARG A 157 -11.28 -22.54 -14.57
C ARG A 157 -10.19 -22.46 -13.50
N ILE A 158 -9.44 -23.55 -13.30
CA ILE A 158 -8.32 -23.59 -12.36
C ILE A 158 -7.20 -22.64 -12.84
N VAL A 159 -6.83 -22.70 -14.11
CA VAL A 159 -5.77 -21.84 -14.66
C VAL A 159 -6.14 -20.36 -14.58
N VAL A 160 -7.39 -19.98 -14.80
CA VAL A 160 -7.85 -18.59 -14.61
C VAL A 160 -7.68 -18.14 -13.15
N ALA A 161 -8.07 -19.00 -12.19
CA ALA A 161 -7.96 -18.66 -10.77
C ALA A 161 -6.49 -18.57 -10.33
N THR A 162 -5.64 -19.54 -10.71
CA THR A 162 -4.22 -19.56 -10.37
C THR A 162 -3.45 -18.44 -11.06
N HIS A 163 -3.72 -18.15 -12.34
CA HIS A 163 -3.13 -17.03 -13.07
C HIS A 163 -3.50 -15.68 -12.44
N GLY A 164 -4.77 -15.50 -12.03
CA GLY A 164 -5.21 -14.29 -11.34
C GLY A 164 -4.53 -14.12 -9.98
N LEU A 165 -4.47 -15.19 -9.17
CA LEU A 165 -3.82 -15.16 -7.86
C LEU A 165 -2.31 -14.89 -7.99
N ALA A 166 -1.61 -15.64 -8.84
CA ALA A 166 -0.18 -15.44 -9.07
C ALA A 166 0.11 -14.05 -9.63
N GLY A 167 -0.75 -13.52 -10.52
CA GLY A 167 -0.62 -12.17 -11.05
C GLY A 167 -0.68 -11.07 -9.97
N VAL A 168 -1.47 -11.27 -8.92
CA VAL A 168 -1.52 -10.36 -7.75
C VAL A 168 -0.33 -10.59 -6.81
N MET A 169 0.19 -11.82 -6.74
CA MET A 169 1.32 -12.14 -5.86
C MET A 169 2.68 -11.69 -6.42
N ILE A 170 2.86 -11.62 -7.74
CA ILE A 170 4.13 -11.23 -8.36
C ILE A 170 4.64 -9.85 -7.87
N PRO A 171 3.83 -8.77 -7.76
CA PRO A 171 4.29 -7.53 -7.16
C PRO A 171 4.79 -7.67 -5.73
N VAL A 172 4.17 -8.52 -4.91
CA VAL A 172 4.60 -8.78 -3.53
C VAL A 172 5.92 -9.53 -3.50
N LEU A 173 6.04 -10.59 -4.32
CA LEU A 173 7.28 -11.35 -4.47
C LEU A 173 8.41 -10.47 -5.03
N GLY A 174 8.10 -9.61 -6.01
CA GLY A 174 9.05 -8.67 -6.58
C GLY A 174 9.54 -7.65 -5.57
N TYR A 175 8.65 -7.11 -4.74
CA TYR A 175 9.02 -6.22 -3.63
C TYR A 175 9.97 -6.94 -2.65
N THR A 176 9.62 -8.14 -2.21
CA THR A 176 10.48 -8.94 -1.33
C THR A 176 11.85 -9.19 -1.97
N GLN A 177 11.88 -9.55 -3.25
CA GLN A 177 13.13 -9.78 -3.98
C GLN A 177 13.98 -8.52 -4.10
N MET A 178 13.36 -7.35 -4.29
CA MET A 178 14.07 -6.06 -4.31
C MET A 178 14.68 -5.73 -2.94
N VAL A 179 13.93 -5.90 -1.86
CA VAL A 179 14.43 -5.70 -0.48
C VAL A 179 15.63 -6.63 -0.22
N LEU A 180 15.50 -7.91 -0.55
CA LEU A 180 16.60 -8.87 -0.40
C LEU A 180 17.79 -8.52 -1.32
N GLY A 181 17.54 -7.92 -2.49
CA GLY A 181 18.59 -7.42 -3.38
C GLY A 181 19.37 -6.26 -2.78
N VAL A 182 18.69 -5.30 -2.15
CA VAL A 182 19.33 -4.19 -1.43
C VAL A 182 20.18 -4.73 -0.28
N ILE A 183 19.62 -5.63 0.54
CA ILE A 183 20.33 -6.29 1.64
C ILE A 183 21.60 -6.97 1.14
N ALA A 184 21.48 -7.80 0.09
CA ALA A 184 22.62 -8.52 -0.47
C ALA A 184 23.66 -7.58 -1.10
N SER A 185 23.23 -6.49 -1.79
CA SER A 185 24.14 -5.57 -2.48
C SER A 185 25.05 -4.80 -1.53
N VAL A 186 24.60 -4.56 -0.29
CA VAL A 186 25.34 -3.81 0.73
C VAL A 186 25.97 -4.76 1.76
N GLY A 187 25.55 -6.03 1.82
CA GLY A 187 26.05 -7.02 2.76
C GLY A 187 25.45 -6.94 4.16
N PHE A 188 24.22 -6.43 4.27
CA PHE A 188 23.48 -6.29 5.53
C PHE A 188 22.84 -7.63 5.99
N CYS A 189 22.32 -7.63 7.22
CA CYS A 189 21.62 -8.75 7.83
C CYS A 189 22.47 -10.02 7.95
N TYR A 190 23.71 -9.87 8.36
CA TYR A 190 24.65 -10.97 8.52
C TYR A 190 25.10 -11.14 9.99
N GLY A 191 25.40 -12.38 10.39
CA GLY A 191 25.91 -12.69 11.72
C GLY A 191 24.94 -12.31 12.85
N GLU A 192 25.44 -11.63 13.87
CA GLU A 192 24.67 -11.25 15.07
C GLU A 192 23.63 -10.15 14.79
N GLU A 193 23.83 -9.33 13.76
CA GLU A 193 22.93 -8.24 13.37
C GLU A 193 21.69 -8.73 12.61
N THR A 194 21.67 -10.00 12.19
CA THR A 194 20.56 -10.58 11.37
C THR A 194 19.20 -10.38 12.02
N GLY A 195 19.10 -10.57 13.34
CA GLY A 195 17.81 -10.45 14.06
C GLY A 195 17.24 -9.04 13.99
N GLN A 196 18.06 -8.04 14.34
CA GLN A 196 17.67 -6.62 14.30
C GLN A 196 17.34 -6.18 12.87
N CYS A 197 18.19 -6.52 11.92
CA CYS A 197 18.00 -6.18 10.52
C CYS A 197 16.68 -6.75 9.97
N LEU A 198 16.41 -8.03 10.17
CA LEU A 198 15.17 -8.67 9.73
C LEU A 198 13.94 -8.05 10.41
N ALA A 199 14.00 -7.74 11.70
CA ALA A 199 12.91 -7.08 12.40
C ALA A 199 12.55 -5.72 11.73
N HIS A 200 13.56 -4.90 11.43
CA HIS A 200 13.35 -3.59 10.77
C HIS A 200 12.75 -3.75 9.37
N PHE A 201 13.27 -4.65 8.54
CA PHE A 201 12.74 -4.85 7.19
C PHE A 201 11.33 -5.48 7.19
N ILE A 202 11.05 -6.45 8.07
CA ILE A 202 9.73 -7.07 8.16
C ILE A 202 8.68 -6.08 8.70
N MET A 203 8.97 -5.40 9.80
CA MET A 203 8.04 -4.44 10.39
C MET A 203 7.83 -3.22 9.50
N GLY A 204 8.91 -2.64 8.97
CA GLY A 204 8.82 -1.52 8.06
C GLY A 204 8.04 -1.86 6.78
N SER A 205 8.29 -3.04 6.18
CA SER A 205 7.49 -3.54 5.06
C SER A 205 6.01 -3.72 5.42
N SER A 206 5.72 -4.18 6.64
CA SER A 206 4.34 -4.34 7.12
C SER A 206 3.62 -2.99 7.22
N PHE A 207 4.29 -1.92 7.65
CA PHE A 207 3.74 -0.56 7.63
C PHE A 207 3.50 -0.07 6.21
N VAL A 208 4.42 -0.29 5.27
CA VAL A 208 4.22 0.08 3.85
C VAL A 208 3.00 -0.65 3.27
N VAL A 209 2.90 -1.96 3.47
CA VAL A 209 1.76 -2.76 3.00
C VAL A 209 0.46 -2.32 3.67
N TYR A 210 0.49 -2.04 4.97
CA TYR A 210 -0.69 -1.56 5.69
C TYR A 210 -1.17 -0.20 5.15
N GLY A 211 -0.26 0.74 4.89
CA GLY A 211 -0.59 2.02 4.27
C GLY A 211 -1.21 1.85 2.87
N ILE A 212 -0.70 0.92 2.05
CA ILE A 212 -1.29 0.56 0.75
C ILE A 212 -2.70 -0.03 0.92
N ILE A 213 -2.90 -0.93 1.89
CA ILE A 213 -4.23 -1.48 2.20
C ILE A 213 -5.18 -0.35 2.63
N MET A 214 -4.75 0.61 3.45
CA MET A 214 -5.56 1.76 3.82
C MET A 214 -6.00 2.58 2.60
N ILE A 215 -5.11 2.81 1.62
CA ILE A 215 -5.46 3.49 0.36
C ILE A 215 -6.50 2.68 -0.41
N LEU A 216 -6.31 1.36 -0.53
CA LEU A 216 -7.26 0.47 -1.21
C LEU A 216 -8.63 0.47 -0.51
N MET A 217 -8.66 0.41 0.83
CA MET A 217 -9.90 0.48 1.60
C MET A 217 -10.60 1.82 1.41
N LEU A 218 -9.86 2.92 1.41
CA LEU A 218 -10.40 4.25 1.19
C LEU A 218 -10.98 4.41 -0.22
N ARG A 219 -10.28 3.93 -1.25
CA ARG A 219 -10.63 4.18 -2.66
C ARG A 219 -11.62 3.19 -3.25
N VAL A 220 -11.55 1.92 -2.86
CA VAL A 220 -12.31 0.83 -3.49
C VAL A 220 -12.91 -0.17 -2.49
N GLY A 221 -12.50 -0.15 -1.22
CA GLY A 221 -12.90 -1.13 -0.20
C GLY A 221 -14.27 -0.91 0.43
N GLY A 222 -14.87 0.28 0.25
CA GLY A 222 -16.14 0.64 0.91
C GLY A 222 -17.28 -0.37 0.70
N PRO A 223 -17.59 -0.81 -0.54
CA PRO A 223 -18.62 -1.81 -0.78
C PRO A 223 -18.35 -3.15 -0.07
N TRP A 224 -17.09 -3.59 -0.04
CA TRP A 224 -16.69 -4.83 0.63
C TRP A 224 -16.89 -4.74 2.15
N LEU A 225 -16.50 -3.63 2.79
CA LEU A 225 -16.73 -3.41 4.23
C LEU A 225 -18.23 -3.42 4.54
N ARG A 226 -19.06 -2.76 3.70
CA ARG A 226 -20.52 -2.77 3.87
C ARG A 226 -21.10 -4.19 3.82
N GLN A 227 -20.68 -5.01 2.86
CA GLN A 227 -21.12 -6.40 2.73
C GLN A 227 -20.71 -7.27 3.92
N ARG A 228 -19.50 -7.06 4.45
CA ARG A 228 -19.00 -7.82 5.61
C ARG A 228 -19.61 -7.39 6.93
N GLY A 229 -20.24 -6.24 6.99
CA GLY A 229 -20.88 -5.73 8.20
C GLY A 229 -19.88 -5.41 9.33
N ARG A 230 -18.64 -5.06 8.99
CA ARG A 230 -17.58 -4.69 9.92
C ARG A 230 -16.96 -3.36 9.52
N SER A 231 -16.46 -2.60 10.51
CA SER A 231 -15.68 -1.41 10.24
C SER A 231 -14.23 -1.75 9.91
N GLN A 232 -13.50 -0.82 9.32
CA GLN A 232 -12.06 -0.99 9.08
C GLN A 232 -11.31 -1.20 10.39
N GLU A 233 -11.65 -0.45 11.44
CA GLU A 233 -11.03 -0.52 12.76
C GLU A 233 -11.16 -1.91 13.43
N TRP A 234 -12.17 -2.69 13.05
CA TRP A 234 -12.28 -4.09 13.48
C TRP A 234 -11.14 -4.96 12.92
N TYR A 235 -10.84 -4.81 11.63
CA TYR A 235 -9.74 -5.53 10.99
C TYR A 235 -8.39 -5.03 11.48
N ASP A 236 -8.21 -3.72 11.60
CA ASP A 236 -7.00 -3.08 12.10
C ASP A 236 -6.68 -3.60 13.51
N SER A 237 -7.67 -3.67 14.39
CA SER A 237 -7.53 -4.17 15.75
C SER A 237 -7.11 -5.64 15.82
N TRP A 238 -7.63 -6.49 14.92
CA TRP A 238 -7.21 -7.88 14.82
C TRP A 238 -5.75 -8.01 14.40
N ILE A 239 -5.32 -7.25 13.40
CA ILE A 239 -3.94 -7.25 12.92
C ILE A 239 -3.00 -6.81 14.05
N ILE A 240 -3.32 -5.70 14.71
CA ILE A 240 -2.51 -5.16 15.82
C ILE A 240 -2.45 -6.17 16.97
N MET A 241 -3.58 -6.80 17.33
CA MET A 241 -3.62 -7.80 18.41
C MET A 241 -2.73 -9.01 18.11
N LEU A 242 -2.88 -9.59 16.92
CA LEU A 242 -2.12 -10.77 16.53
C LEU A 242 -0.62 -10.46 16.44
N TRP A 243 -0.26 -9.32 15.87
CA TRP A 243 1.13 -8.88 15.81
C TRP A 243 1.70 -8.60 17.20
N GLY A 244 0.91 -8.00 18.09
CA GLY A 244 1.29 -7.76 19.47
C GLY A 244 1.55 -9.06 20.25
N ILE A 245 0.77 -10.12 20.02
CA ILE A 245 1.02 -11.45 20.61
C ILE A 245 2.36 -11.98 20.09
N VAL A 246 2.59 -11.96 18.77
CA VAL A 246 3.86 -12.41 18.20
C VAL A 246 5.03 -11.65 18.83
N ASN A 247 4.98 -10.31 18.81
CA ASN A 247 6.03 -9.45 19.34
C ASN A 247 6.32 -9.74 20.82
N THR A 248 5.31 -9.92 21.65
CA THR A 248 5.48 -10.21 23.09
C THR A 248 6.30 -11.47 23.36
N PHE A 249 6.18 -12.49 22.51
CA PHE A 249 6.79 -13.80 22.73
C PHE A 249 8.05 -14.05 21.89
N THR A 250 8.39 -13.17 20.96
CA THR A 250 9.57 -13.34 20.07
C THR A 250 10.72 -12.39 20.37
N GLU A 251 10.50 -11.30 21.10
CA GLU A 251 11.51 -10.27 21.35
C GLU A 251 12.58 -10.73 22.35
N HIS A 252 12.21 -11.50 23.35
CA HIS A 252 13.16 -12.03 24.31
C HIS A 252 13.67 -13.42 23.90
N ARG A 253 14.99 -13.57 23.83
CA ARG A 253 15.61 -14.88 23.59
C ARG A 253 15.60 -15.71 24.88
N TRP A 254 14.79 -16.73 24.93
CA TRP A 254 14.67 -17.61 26.08
C TRP A 254 16.02 -18.23 26.49
N GLY A 255 16.31 -18.16 27.79
CA GLY A 255 17.57 -18.66 28.35
C GLY A 255 18.71 -17.63 28.42
N THR A 256 18.47 -16.40 27.99
CA THR A 256 19.40 -15.27 28.17
C THR A 256 18.87 -14.31 29.24
N PRO A 257 19.75 -13.49 29.89
CA PRO A 257 19.28 -12.40 30.75
C PRO A 257 18.48 -11.36 29.96
N TRP A 258 17.45 -10.80 30.60
CA TRP A 258 16.67 -9.69 30.02
C TRP A 258 17.52 -8.44 29.88
N ASN A 259 17.50 -7.83 28.71
CA ASN A 259 18.14 -6.57 28.42
C ASN A 259 17.11 -5.43 28.30
N HIS A 260 17.58 -4.19 28.19
CA HIS A 260 16.71 -3.02 28.11
C HIS A 260 15.80 -3.04 26.87
N GLY A 261 16.31 -3.48 25.72
CA GLY A 261 15.54 -3.62 24.48
C GLY A 261 14.41 -4.65 24.62
N ASP A 262 14.69 -5.81 25.25
CA ASP A 262 13.67 -6.85 25.48
C ASP A 262 12.48 -6.31 26.27
N TYR A 263 12.74 -5.52 27.34
CA TYR A 263 11.65 -4.88 28.10
C TYR A 263 10.84 -3.89 27.26
N GLN A 264 11.51 -3.07 26.46
CA GLN A 264 10.82 -2.08 25.62
C GLN A 264 9.95 -2.75 24.57
N HIS A 265 10.48 -3.69 23.81
CA HIS A 265 9.75 -4.36 22.73
C HIS A 265 8.63 -5.25 23.26
N THR A 266 8.88 -6.02 24.33
CA THR A 266 7.85 -6.84 24.96
C THR A 266 6.72 -5.98 25.51
N SER A 267 7.00 -4.85 26.15
CA SER A 267 5.96 -3.92 26.65
C SER A 267 5.12 -3.33 25.54
N LEU A 268 5.72 -3.00 24.39
CA LEU A 268 4.99 -2.59 23.18
C LEU A 268 4.09 -3.72 22.65
N GLY A 269 4.58 -4.96 22.63
CA GLY A 269 3.78 -6.13 22.27
C GLY A 269 2.54 -6.26 23.16
N ILE A 270 2.70 -6.11 24.49
CA ILE A 270 1.59 -6.14 25.45
C ILE A 270 0.58 -5.01 25.17
N LEU A 271 1.06 -3.79 24.95
CA LEU A 271 0.21 -2.66 24.57
C LEU A 271 -0.63 -2.97 23.31
N TRP A 272 -0.01 -3.57 22.30
CA TRP A 272 -0.67 -3.86 21.03
C TRP A 272 -1.74 -4.93 21.16
N TRP A 273 -1.47 -6.07 21.80
CA TRP A 273 -2.52 -7.10 21.91
C TRP A 273 -3.61 -6.73 22.90
N ALA A 274 -3.28 -6.07 24.01
CA ALA A 274 -4.30 -5.61 24.97
C ALA A 274 -5.20 -4.53 24.36
N GLY A 275 -4.60 -3.50 23.74
CA GLY A 275 -5.34 -2.47 23.03
C GLY A 275 -6.10 -3.01 21.82
N GLY A 276 -5.50 -3.94 21.08
CA GLY A 276 -6.16 -4.61 19.95
C GLY A 276 -7.43 -5.36 20.39
N ALA A 277 -7.39 -6.07 21.53
CA ALA A 277 -8.57 -6.73 22.10
C ALA A 277 -9.69 -5.71 22.43
N VAL A 278 -9.34 -4.57 23.02
CA VAL A 278 -10.29 -3.47 23.27
C VAL A 278 -10.87 -2.92 21.98
N GLY A 279 -10.03 -2.70 20.97
CA GLY A 279 -10.45 -2.21 19.65
C GLY A 279 -11.42 -3.17 18.95
N ILE A 280 -11.18 -4.49 19.00
CA ILE A 280 -12.09 -5.52 18.47
C ILE A 280 -13.46 -5.44 19.19
N TRP A 281 -13.44 -5.33 20.51
CA TRP A 281 -14.66 -5.23 21.31
C TRP A 281 -15.49 -4.01 20.94
N LEU A 282 -14.87 -2.83 20.80
CA LEU A 282 -15.54 -1.58 20.47
C LEU A 282 -16.04 -1.54 19.01
N ALA A 283 -15.37 -2.25 18.10
CA ALA A 283 -15.74 -2.28 16.67
C ALA A 283 -16.75 -3.39 16.30
N ARG A 284 -17.27 -4.17 17.26
CA ARG A 284 -18.08 -5.38 16.99
C ARG A 284 -19.38 -5.12 16.23
N GLU A 285 -20.00 -3.96 16.37
CA GLU A 285 -21.30 -3.58 15.77
C GLU A 285 -21.14 -2.58 14.63
N ARG A 286 -20.12 -2.72 13.79
CA ARG A 286 -19.77 -1.81 12.68
C ARG A 286 -19.36 -0.41 13.18
N GLN A 287 -19.22 -0.23 14.49
CA GLN A 287 -18.82 1.06 15.03
C GLN A 287 -17.36 1.37 14.68
N ARG A 288 -17.11 2.62 14.39
CA ARG A 288 -15.77 3.14 14.26
C ARG A 288 -15.24 3.55 15.63
N ASN A 289 -13.96 3.30 15.88
CA ASN A 289 -13.33 3.70 17.13
C ASN A 289 -11.88 4.13 16.90
N VAL A 290 -11.35 4.90 17.82
CA VAL A 290 -10.01 5.49 17.72
C VAL A 290 -8.92 4.63 18.37
N VAL A 291 -9.26 3.48 18.95
CA VAL A 291 -8.28 2.65 19.71
C VAL A 291 -7.10 2.21 18.88
N PRO A 292 -7.25 1.68 17.64
CA PRO A 292 -6.10 1.37 16.80
C PRO A 292 -5.17 2.58 16.60
N SER A 293 -5.74 3.75 16.39
CA SER A 293 -4.95 4.99 16.24
C SER A 293 -4.25 5.40 17.54
N LEU A 294 -4.87 5.20 18.70
CA LEU A 294 -4.22 5.46 19.99
C LEU A 294 -3.04 4.52 20.22
N ILE A 295 -3.16 3.23 19.84
CA ILE A 295 -2.05 2.29 19.93
C ILE A 295 -0.88 2.75 19.06
N ILE A 296 -1.14 3.14 17.81
CA ILE A 296 -0.12 3.68 16.90
C ILE A 296 0.49 4.97 17.45
N MET A 297 -0.30 5.85 18.08
CA MET A 297 0.20 7.06 18.72
C MET A 297 1.16 6.74 19.87
N PHE A 298 0.78 5.85 20.78
CA PHE A 298 1.65 5.43 21.88
C PHE A 298 2.92 4.73 21.39
N THR A 299 2.81 3.94 20.32
CA THR A 299 3.98 3.35 19.65
C THR A 299 4.92 4.44 19.12
N GLY A 300 4.38 5.47 18.45
CA GLY A 300 5.18 6.60 17.97
C GLY A 300 5.88 7.34 19.10
N ILE A 301 5.19 7.62 20.20
CA ILE A 301 5.77 8.26 21.39
C ILE A 301 6.89 7.39 21.99
N ALA A 302 6.67 6.08 22.12
CA ALA A 302 7.66 5.16 22.63
C ALA A 302 8.93 5.12 21.75
N MET A 303 8.76 5.18 20.41
CA MET A 303 9.88 5.16 19.47
C MET A 303 10.72 6.44 19.51
N VAL A 304 10.08 7.61 19.71
CA VAL A 304 10.82 8.89 19.93
C VAL A 304 11.63 8.85 21.22
N GLY A 305 11.08 8.24 22.28
CA GLY A 305 11.75 8.10 23.58
C GLY A 305 12.68 6.88 23.70
N HIS A 306 12.81 6.08 22.64
CA HIS A 306 13.61 4.86 22.67
C HIS A 306 15.10 5.19 22.78
N ALA A 307 15.72 4.76 23.89
CA ALA A 307 17.15 4.94 24.09
C ALA A 307 17.93 4.01 23.12
N GLN A 308 18.74 4.61 22.28
CA GLN A 308 19.62 3.90 21.36
C GLN A 308 21.00 3.73 22.00
N HIS A 309 21.52 2.52 21.96
CA HIS A 309 22.84 2.18 22.50
C HIS A 309 23.77 1.79 21.35
N GLY A 310 25.03 2.15 21.44
CA GLY A 310 26.05 1.83 20.45
C GLY A 310 26.73 3.04 19.83
N THR A 311 27.60 2.81 18.86
CA THR A 311 28.43 3.86 18.19
C THR A 311 27.58 4.81 17.34
N THR A 312 26.41 4.36 16.89
CA THR A 312 25.45 5.11 16.05
C THR A 312 24.32 5.76 16.87
N GLY A 313 24.41 5.74 18.21
CA GLY A 313 23.29 6.05 19.11
C GLY A 313 22.56 7.37 18.82
N SER A 314 23.27 8.47 18.54
CA SER A 314 22.65 9.76 18.21
C SER A 314 21.96 9.72 16.85
N LEU A 315 22.59 9.15 15.83
CA LEU A 315 22.04 9.05 14.48
C LEU A 315 20.82 8.12 14.43
N SER A 316 20.92 6.97 15.10
CA SER A 316 19.81 6.03 15.25
C SER A 316 18.62 6.69 15.95
N GLY A 317 18.85 7.45 17.02
CA GLY A 317 17.81 8.21 17.72
C GLY A 317 17.09 9.20 16.81
N VAL A 318 17.80 9.92 15.94
CA VAL A 318 17.20 10.85 14.99
C VAL A 318 16.28 10.10 14.00
N ILE A 319 16.75 9.04 13.36
CA ILE A 319 15.92 8.30 12.37
C ILE A 319 14.73 7.61 13.04
N HIS A 320 14.90 7.03 14.23
CA HIS A 320 13.77 6.48 15.00
C HIS A 320 12.77 7.58 15.41
N SER A 321 13.22 8.81 15.62
CA SER A 321 12.33 9.95 15.86
C SER A 321 11.51 10.30 14.61
N TYR A 322 12.09 10.29 13.41
CA TYR A 322 11.33 10.44 12.15
C TYR A 322 10.23 9.37 12.02
N PHE A 323 10.56 8.12 12.31
CA PHE A 323 9.59 7.04 12.35
C PHE A 323 8.46 7.31 13.37
N GLY A 324 8.83 7.65 14.60
CA GLY A 324 7.87 7.93 15.67
C GLY A 324 6.97 9.13 15.36
N TYR A 325 7.50 10.21 14.77
CA TYR A 325 6.72 11.37 14.34
C TYR A 325 5.78 11.05 13.19
N ALA A 326 6.21 10.22 12.22
CA ALA A 326 5.35 9.76 11.14
C ALA A 326 4.18 8.93 11.67
N LEU A 327 4.41 7.99 12.61
CA LEU A 327 3.35 7.23 13.28
C LEU A 327 2.41 8.14 14.09
N GLY A 328 2.96 9.07 14.87
CA GLY A 328 2.18 10.01 15.65
C GLY A 328 1.29 10.88 14.77
N THR A 329 1.83 11.39 13.65
CA THR A 329 1.07 12.18 12.67
C THR A 329 -0.03 11.35 12.01
N ALA A 330 0.26 10.10 11.62
CA ALA A 330 -0.73 9.18 11.08
C ALA A 330 -1.88 8.94 12.08
N ALA A 331 -1.54 8.70 13.34
CA ALA A 331 -2.51 8.46 14.41
C ALA A 331 -3.41 9.67 14.67
N VAL A 332 -2.83 10.85 14.84
CA VAL A 332 -3.57 12.11 15.06
C VAL A 332 -4.49 12.43 13.89
N THR A 333 -3.98 12.33 12.66
CA THR A 333 -4.79 12.59 11.46
C THR A 333 -5.91 11.57 11.29
N ARG A 334 -5.70 10.30 11.68
CA ARG A 334 -6.76 9.27 11.68
C ARG A 334 -7.81 9.51 12.76
N ILE A 335 -7.42 9.93 13.96
CA ILE A 335 -8.36 10.29 15.02
C ILE A 335 -9.24 11.46 14.56
N ILE A 336 -8.65 12.50 13.98
CA ILE A 336 -9.39 13.63 13.43
C ILE A 336 -10.33 13.19 12.30
N GLU A 337 -9.87 12.29 11.42
CA GLU A 337 -10.70 11.74 10.37
C GLU A 337 -11.94 11.03 10.94
N ILE A 338 -11.75 10.13 11.90
CA ILE A 338 -12.85 9.36 12.49
C ILE A 338 -13.83 10.27 13.25
N ALA A 339 -13.31 11.25 13.98
CA ALA A 339 -14.12 12.11 14.86
C ALA A 339 -14.84 13.25 14.12
N PHE A 340 -14.27 13.80 13.04
CA PHE A 340 -14.74 15.07 12.48
C PHE A 340 -14.93 15.05 10.95
N VAL A 341 -14.20 14.21 10.21
CA VAL A 341 -14.22 14.23 8.75
C VAL A 341 -15.18 13.18 8.19
N TRP A 342 -15.15 11.98 8.77
CA TRP A 342 -15.99 10.88 8.31
C TRP A 342 -17.46 11.15 8.66
N LYS A 343 -18.35 10.92 7.68
CA LYS A 343 -19.79 10.99 7.86
C LYS A 343 -20.45 9.78 7.21
N GLU A 344 -21.39 9.18 7.91
CA GLU A 344 -22.16 8.04 7.38
C GLU A 344 -22.98 8.46 6.16
N GLY A 345 -22.94 7.65 5.10
CA GLY A 345 -23.68 7.92 3.86
C GLY A 345 -23.05 8.89 2.88
N ILE A 346 -21.87 9.46 3.18
CA ILE A 346 -21.14 10.32 2.24
C ILE A 346 -20.00 9.53 1.61
N ASP A 347 -20.12 9.23 0.32
CA ASP A 347 -19.11 8.49 -0.45
C ASP A 347 -17.99 9.38 -1.03
N THR A 348 -18.05 10.71 -0.82
CA THR A 348 -17.00 11.61 -1.29
C THR A 348 -15.77 11.56 -0.38
N ILE A 349 -14.62 11.24 -0.96
CA ILE A 349 -13.34 11.16 -0.24
C ILE A 349 -12.80 12.58 -0.04
N ASN A 350 -12.56 12.94 1.23
CA ASN A 350 -11.91 14.19 1.58
C ASN A 350 -10.39 14.05 1.47
N PRO A 351 -9.64 15.04 0.94
CA PRO A 351 -8.18 15.00 0.88
C PRO A 351 -7.49 14.69 2.22
N TRP A 352 -8.08 15.08 3.34
CA TRP A 352 -7.57 14.79 4.68
C TRP A 352 -7.44 13.28 4.96
N GLN A 353 -8.31 12.46 4.37
CA GLN A 353 -8.31 11.00 4.56
C GLN A 353 -7.09 10.30 3.92
N HIS A 354 -6.33 11.01 3.10
CA HIS A 354 -5.09 10.50 2.51
C HIS A 354 -3.87 10.68 3.42
N LEU A 355 -3.96 11.52 4.48
CA LEU A 355 -2.84 11.76 5.39
C LEU A 355 -2.44 10.53 6.23
N PRO A 356 -3.37 9.80 6.87
CA PRO A 356 -2.99 8.61 7.63
C PRO A 356 -2.21 7.59 6.79
N PRO A 357 -2.69 7.12 5.62
CA PRO A 357 -1.98 6.12 4.84
C PRO A 357 -0.62 6.59 4.31
N VAL A 358 -0.46 7.85 3.89
CA VAL A 358 0.85 8.33 3.44
C VAL A 358 1.85 8.38 4.59
N MET A 359 1.44 8.80 5.78
CA MET A 359 2.31 8.84 6.95
C MET A 359 2.71 7.44 7.42
N ILE A 360 1.83 6.45 7.34
CA ILE A 360 2.15 5.04 7.63
C ILE A 360 3.17 4.48 6.62
N ILE A 361 3.04 4.79 5.32
CA ILE A 361 4.03 4.39 4.31
C ILE A 361 5.40 5.02 4.60
N ILE A 362 5.43 6.32 4.91
CA ILE A 362 6.66 7.03 5.30
C ILE A 362 7.27 6.40 6.56
N ALA A 363 6.46 6.11 7.58
CA ALA A 363 6.91 5.42 8.77
C ALA A 363 7.57 4.06 8.43
N GLY A 364 6.99 3.30 7.51
CA GLY A 364 7.58 2.04 7.07
C GLY A 364 8.97 2.21 6.46
N PHE A 365 9.19 3.18 5.58
CA PHE A 365 10.50 3.44 4.98
C PHE A 365 11.51 3.99 5.97
N THR A 366 11.12 4.89 6.85
CA THR A 366 12.02 5.42 7.90
C THR A 366 12.42 4.33 8.87
N PHE A 367 11.52 3.40 9.22
CA PHE A 367 11.86 2.27 10.06
C PHE A 367 12.81 1.27 9.38
N MET A 368 12.57 0.92 8.10
CA MET A 368 13.50 0.10 7.33
C MET A 368 14.90 0.73 7.19
N GLY A 369 14.95 2.06 7.13
CA GLY A 369 16.20 2.82 7.02
C GLY A 369 16.92 3.07 8.34
N SER A 370 16.49 2.50 9.46
CA SER A 370 17.04 2.77 10.79
C SER A 370 17.88 1.62 11.38
N THR A 371 18.29 0.63 10.57
CA THR A 371 19.16 -0.44 11.05
C THR A 371 20.54 0.10 11.40
N GLU A 372 21.20 -0.48 12.41
CA GLU A 372 22.52 -0.05 12.83
C GLU A 372 23.56 -0.18 11.71
N GLU A 373 23.49 -1.24 10.93
CA GLU A 373 24.37 -1.48 9.78
C GLU A 373 24.26 -0.37 8.72
N GLN A 374 23.03 0.06 8.36
CA GLN A 374 22.81 1.16 7.41
C GLN A 374 23.37 2.48 7.95
N LEU A 375 23.14 2.75 9.22
CA LEU A 375 23.57 3.99 9.85
C LEU A 375 25.11 4.08 9.95
N ARG A 376 25.81 2.96 10.18
CA ARG A 376 27.27 2.91 10.13
C ARG A 376 27.80 3.26 8.73
N VAL A 377 27.21 2.67 7.67
CA VAL A 377 27.62 3.00 6.28
C VAL A 377 27.41 4.49 5.98
N LEU A 378 26.33 5.10 6.47
CA LEU A 378 26.12 6.54 6.33
C LEU A 378 27.15 7.38 7.07
N MET A 379 27.51 6.99 8.27
CA MET A 379 28.56 7.66 9.05
C MET A 379 29.92 7.54 8.37
N ASP A 380 30.29 6.36 7.88
CA ASP A 380 31.55 6.13 7.18
C ASP A 380 31.64 6.90 5.86
N ALA A 381 30.50 7.13 5.22
CA ALA A 381 30.40 7.91 3.98
C ALA A 381 30.19 9.41 4.21
N ASP A 382 30.18 9.90 5.44
CA ASP A 382 29.91 11.30 5.82
C ASP A 382 28.63 11.85 5.19
N VAL A 383 27.56 11.01 5.16
CA VAL A 383 26.26 11.40 4.59
C VAL A 383 25.42 12.12 5.65
N ASP A 384 24.93 13.30 5.28
CA ASP A 384 24.03 14.07 6.15
C ASP A 384 22.73 13.32 6.45
N VAL A 385 22.40 13.24 7.72
CA VAL A 385 21.21 12.53 8.23
C VAL A 385 19.91 13.08 7.67
N THR A 386 19.81 14.40 7.55
CA THR A 386 18.61 15.07 7.04
C THR A 386 18.39 14.72 5.58
N SER A 387 19.47 14.71 4.79
CA SER A 387 19.41 14.29 3.38
C SER A 387 18.96 12.84 3.24
N TYR A 388 19.48 11.94 4.08
CA TYR A 388 19.05 10.54 4.10
C TYR A 388 17.56 10.41 4.48
N ALA A 389 17.13 11.06 5.57
CA ALA A 389 15.74 11.05 5.99
C ALA A 389 14.80 11.59 4.89
N ASN A 390 15.19 12.66 4.20
CA ASN A 390 14.43 13.21 3.09
C ASN A 390 14.28 12.22 1.92
N ILE A 391 15.30 11.39 1.63
CA ILE A 391 15.20 10.33 0.61
C ILE A 391 14.16 9.28 1.04
N LEU A 392 14.18 8.84 2.29
CA LEU A 392 13.22 7.87 2.81
C LEU A 392 11.78 8.40 2.76
N VAL A 393 11.58 9.64 3.19
CA VAL A 393 10.28 10.34 3.13
C VAL A 393 9.81 10.48 1.68
N SER A 394 10.71 10.90 0.77
CA SER A 394 10.40 11.04 -0.65
C SER A 394 10.02 9.70 -1.29
N THR A 395 10.67 8.61 -0.90
CA THR A 395 10.32 7.26 -1.34
C THR A 395 8.89 6.90 -0.89
N GLY A 396 8.52 7.24 0.33
CA GLY A 396 7.14 7.08 0.83
C GLY A 396 6.11 7.84 -0.01
N PHE A 397 6.38 9.09 -0.36
CA PHE A 397 5.51 9.87 -1.26
C PHE A 397 5.41 9.28 -2.67
N LEU A 398 6.52 8.81 -3.24
CA LEU A 398 6.53 8.18 -4.57
C LEU A 398 5.71 6.89 -4.59
N VAL A 399 5.83 6.03 -3.58
CA VAL A 399 5.02 4.80 -3.47
C VAL A 399 3.55 5.15 -3.30
N PHE A 400 3.21 6.10 -2.43
CA PHE A 400 1.85 6.59 -2.26
C PHE A 400 1.25 7.09 -3.57
N PHE A 401 1.98 7.93 -4.31
CA PHE A 401 1.56 8.45 -5.61
C PHE A 401 1.39 7.33 -6.64
N TYR A 402 2.35 6.41 -6.72
CA TYR A 402 2.30 5.29 -7.66
C TYR A 402 1.06 4.40 -7.43
N VAL A 403 0.73 4.09 -6.18
CA VAL A 403 -0.48 3.33 -5.85
C VAL A 403 -1.75 4.07 -6.30
N HIS A 404 -1.81 5.39 -6.13
CA HIS A 404 -2.94 6.19 -6.60
C HIS A 404 -3.06 6.20 -8.13
N VAL A 405 -1.94 6.26 -8.86
CA VAL A 405 -1.92 6.15 -10.32
C VAL A 405 -2.46 4.79 -10.77
N LEU A 406 -2.06 3.69 -10.11
CA LEU A 406 -2.58 2.35 -10.41
C LEU A 406 -4.09 2.24 -10.18
N ILE A 407 -4.58 2.80 -9.07
CA ILE A 407 -6.02 2.80 -8.77
C ILE A 407 -6.79 3.65 -9.78
N ALA A 408 -6.30 4.84 -10.12
CA ALA A 408 -6.91 5.71 -11.12
C ALA A 408 -6.96 5.05 -12.50
N LEU A 409 -5.88 4.37 -12.90
CA LEU A 409 -5.85 3.59 -14.15
C LEU A 409 -6.92 2.49 -14.13
N TRP A 410 -7.03 1.73 -13.03
CA TRP A 410 -8.05 0.69 -12.90
C TRP A 410 -9.47 1.26 -12.97
N GLN A 411 -9.74 2.32 -12.21
CA GLN A 411 -11.05 2.98 -12.17
C GLN A 411 -11.44 3.51 -13.55
N GLY A 412 -10.54 4.18 -14.28
CA GLY A 412 -10.77 4.67 -15.63
C GLY A 412 -11.15 3.54 -16.60
N LEU A 413 -10.37 2.46 -16.60
CA LEU A 413 -10.59 1.31 -17.48
C LEU A 413 -11.90 0.53 -17.18
N VAL A 414 -12.32 0.51 -15.91
CA VAL A 414 -13.55 -0.20 -15.51
C VAL A 414 -14.78 0.66 -15.76
N SER A 415 -14.71 1.99 -15.56
CA SER A 415 -15.81 2.91 -15.79
C SER A 415 -16.17 3.08 -17.27
N GLU A 416 -15.18 2.95 -18.18
CA GLU A 416 -15.41 3.01 -19.62
C GLU A 416 -16.15 1.78 -20.19
N LYS A 417 -16.26 0.68 -19.44
CA LYS A 417 -16.99 -0.51 -19.89
C LYS A 417 -18.46 -0.36 -19.52
N PRO A 418 -19.39 -0.21 -20.49
CA PRO A 418 -20.83 -0.24 -20.22
C PRO A 418 -21.12 -1.57 -19.52
N SER A 419 -21.79 -1.50 -18.37
CA SER A 419 -22.14 -2.67 -17.59
C SER A 419 -22.92 -3.65 -18.49
N VAL A 420 -22.61 -4.94 -18.42
CA VAL A 420 -23.34 -5.99 -19.16
C VAL A 420 -24.83 -5.93 -18.85
N VAL A 421 -25.19 -5.48 -17.64
CA VAL A 421 -26.56 -5.21 -17.22
C VAL A 421 -27.20 -4.07 -18.03
N HIS A 422 -26.46 -2.99 -18.35
CA HIS A 422 -26.95 -1.90 -19.18
C HIS A 422 -27.12 -2.31 -20.64
N ARG A 423 -26.23 -3.18 -21.16
CA ARG A 423 -26.39 -3.73 -22.51
C ARG A 423 -27.56 -4.70 -22.59
N ARG A 424 -27.74 -5.59 -21.60
CA ARG A 424 -28.95 -6.45 -21.57
C ARG A 424 -30.21 -5.64 -21.46
N ARG A 425 -30.27 -4.68 -20.53
CA ARG A 425 -31.46 -3.85 -20.39
C ARG A 425 -31.76 -3.01 -21.64
N LYS A 426 -30.73 -2.57 -22.37
CA LYS A 426 -30.90 -1.86 -23.62
C LYS A 426 -31.36 -2.80 -24.76
N SER A 427 -30.79 -4.01 -24.85
CA SER A 427 -31.21 -5.02 -25.82
C SER A 427 -32.63 -5.56 -25.53
N ASP A 428 -32.98 -5.70 -24.25
CA ASP A 428 -34.31 -6.16 -23.84
C ASP A 428 -35.34 -5.08 -24.08
N LEU A 429 -35.05 -3.79 -23.87
CA LEU A 429 -35.90 -2.66 -24.25
C LEU A 429 -36.01 -2.48 -25.76
N GLU A 430 -34.93 -2.68 -26.52
CA GLU A 430 -34.97 -2.62 -27.98
C GLU A 430 -35.77 -3.80 -28.56
N ALA A 431 -35.75 -4.99 -27.92
CA ALA A 431 -36.60 -6.13 -28.31
C ALA A 431 -38.07 -5.89 -27.96
N GLU A 432 -38.36 -5.33 -26.80
CA GLU A 432 -39.71 -4.99 -26.36
C GLU A 432 -40.40 -3.94 -27.29
N VAL A 433 -39.64 -2.91 -27.70
CA VAL A 433 -40.12 -1.90 -28.68
C VAL A 433 -40.37 -2.52 -30.06
N MET A 434 -39.52 -3.47 -30.50
CA MET A 434 -39.71 -4.14 -31.78
C MET A 434 -40.93 -5.09 -31.76
N GLU A 435 -41.22 -5.77 -30.64
CA GLU A 435 -42.41 -6.58 -30.46
C GLU A 435 -43.69 -5.71 -30.46
N GLU A 436 -43.65 -4.55 -29.79
CA GLU A 436 -44.79 -3.60 -29.82
C GLU A 436 -45.06 -3.05 -31.24
N ASP A 437 -43.99 -2.71 -31.99
CA ASP A 437 -44.14 -2.25 -33.39
C ASP A 437 -44.63 -3.36 -34.34
N GLU A 438 -44.26 -4.65 -34.11
CA GLU A 438 -44.81 -5.78 -34.88
C GLU A 438 -46.27 -6.10 -34.52
N GLU A 439 -46.67 -6.00 -33.25
CA GLU A 439 -48.09 -6.15 -32.84
C GLU A 439 -48.96 -5.03 -33.39
N GLU A 440 -48.52 -3.75 -33.32
CA GLU A 440 -49.25 -2.62 -33.93
C GLU A 440 -49.33 -2.75 -35.46
N GLY A 441 -48.25 -3.23 -36.10
CA GLY A 441 -48.23 -3.53 -37.53
C GLY A 441 -49.20 -4.66 -37.93
N SER A 442 -49.31 -5.71 -37.12
CA SER A 442 -50.20 -6.85 -37.30
C SER A 442 -51.69 -6.45 -37.07
N GLU A 443 -51.96 -5.64 -36.04
CA GLU A 443 -53.32 -5.11 -35.80
C GLU A 443 -53.79 -4.17 -36.91
N ARG A 444 -52.90 -3.33 -37.44
CA ARG A 444 -53.20 -2.47 -38.60
C ARG A 444 -53.46 -3.27 -39.88
N ALA A 445 -52.72 -4.35 -40.10
CA ALA A 445 -52.92 -5.25 -41.23
C ALA A 445 -54.24 -6.04 -41.10
N GLY A 446 -54.66 -6.45 -39.89
CA GLY A 446 -55.94 -7.09 -39.60
C GLY A 446 -57.12 -6.16 -39.75
N LEU A 447 -56.96 -4.88 -39.46
CA LEU A 447 -57.98 -3.85 -39.63
C LEU A 447 -58.21 -3.38 -41.09
N MET A 448 -57.20 -3.55 -41.97
CA MET A 448 -57.37 -3.24 -43.43
C MET A 448 -58.01 -4.36 -44.24
N GLY A 449 -58.17 -5.54 -43.65
CA GLY A 449 -58.75 -6.74 -44.32
C GLY A 449 -60.27 -6.81 -44.31
N ASN A 450 -61.03 -5.92 -43.65
CA ASN A 450 -62.46 -5.96 -43.67
C ASN A 450 -63.09 -4.54 -43.88
N GLY A 451 -63.58 -4.28 -45.04
CA GLY A 451 -63.92 -2.98 -45.57
C GLY A 451 -65.07 -2.26 -44.91
N ASN A 452 -65.03 -0.99 -45.12
CA ASN A 452 -66.07 0.00 -45.12
C ASN A 452 -66.59 0.58 -43.79
N GLY A 453 -66.16 1.80 -43.49
CA GLY A 453 -66.96 2.67 -42.63
C GLY A 453 -66.22 3.58 -41.69
N GLY A 454 -65.95 4.81 -42.08
CA GLY A 454 -66.07 5.96 -41.17
C GLY A 454 -64.89 6.36 -40.28
N ARG A 455 -64.16 7.28 -40.82
CA ARG A 455 -63.39 8.36 -40.13
C ARG A 455 -63.65 8.57 -38.63
N ARG A 456 -62.60 8.46 -37.82
CA ARG A 456 -62.30 9.47 -36.80
C ARG A 456 -60.86 9.43 -36.45
N VAL A 457 -60.13 10.43 -36.93
CA VAL A 457 -58.75 10.71 -36.48
C VAL A 457 -58.81 11.30 -35.08
N LYS A 458 -58.31 10.62 -34.08
CA LYS A 458 -57.95 11.21 -32.80
C LYS A 458 -56.43 11.40 -32.76
N LYS A 459 -55.99 12.66 -32.78
CA LYS A 459 -54.65 13.12 -32.58
C LYS A 459 -54.32 12.85 -31.13
N ILE A 460 -53.37 11.95 -30.87
CA ILE A 460 -52.76 11.80 -29.55
C ILE A 460 -51.52 12.67 -29.57
N GLU A 461 -51.56 13.71 -28.74
CA GLU A 461 -50.40 14.53 -28.42
C GLU A 461 -49.41 13.68 -27.61
N SER A 462 -48.17 13.64 -28.07
CA SER A 462 -47.05 13.07 -27.35
C SER A 462 -46.67 13.98 -26.18
N ASP A 463 -46.98 13.58 -24.96
CA ASP A 463 -46.44 14.21 -23.76
C ASP A 463 -44.93 13.93 -23.65
N GLY A 464 -44.18 14.96 -23.99
CA GLY A 464 -42.73 14.96 -23.74
C GLY A 464 -42.44 15.02 -22.24
N TYR A 465 -41.73 14.04 -21.74
CA TYR A 465 -41.13 14.14 -20.42
C TYR A 465 -39.93 15.09 -20.46
N GLU A 466 -40.16 16.33 -20.02
CA GLU A 466 -39.06 17.26 -19.68
C GLU A 466 -38.29 16.74 -18.47
N LEU A 467 -37.01 16.50 -18.68
CA LEU A 467 -36.02 16.37 -17.60
C LEU A 467 -35.89 17.74 -16.94
N GLY A 468 -36.44 17.89 -15.75
CA GLY A 468 -36.33 19.09 -14.94
C GLY A 468 -34.88 19.43 -14.59
N LYS A 469 -34.39 20.51 -15.16
CA LYS A 469 -33.30 21.30 -14.64
C LYS A 469 -33.72 21.90 -13.31
N LEU A 470 -33.07 21.52 -12.22
CA LEU A 470 -33.10 22.26 -10.97
C LEU A 470 -32.10 23.40 -11.05
N GLU A 471 -32.50 24.50 -11.60
CA GLU A 471 -31.97 25.81 -11.28
C GLU A 471 -32.97 26.49 -10.31
N GLY A 472 -32.55 26.75 -9.11
CA GLY A 472 -33.30 27.47 -8.11
C GLY A 472 -32.35 28.24 -7.22
N GLY A 473 -31.94 29.42 -7.67
CA GLY A 473 -31.42 30.46 -6.80
C GLY A 473 -32.58 31.11 -6.07
N GLU A 474 -32.47 31.32 -4.80
CA GLU A 474 -33.18 32.37 -4.04
C GLU A 474 -32.17 33.13 -3.19
N GLU A 475 -31.89 34.36 -3.64
CA GLU A 475 -31.54 35.48 -2.77
C GLU A 475 -32.80 35.88 -2.01
N VAL A 476 -32.72 35.98 -0.69
CA VAL A 476 -33.53 36.93 0.09
C VAL A 476 -32.74 37.29 1.37
N ASP A 477 -32.47 38.60 1.55
CA ASP A 477 -32.17 39.46 2.71
C ASP A 477 -31.28 38.98 3.86
#